data_541f4995259c1cd44e79d66c4f3fb06d
#
_entry.id   541f4995259c1cd44e79d66c4f3fb06d
#
_cell.length_a   1.000
_cell.length_b   1.000
_cell.length_c   1.000
_cell.angle_alpha   90.00
_cell.angle_beta   90.00
_cell.angle_gamma   90.00
#
_symmetry.space_group_name_H-M   'P 1'
#
loop_
_entity.id
_entity.type
_entity.pdbx_description
1 polymer ?
#
loop_
_entity_poly.entity_id
_entity_poly.type
_entity_poly.pdbx_seq_one_letter_code
_entity_poly.pdbx_strand_id
1 'polypeptide(L)'
;EGLSKHYSGNAFVQSVEHTLQGGEWKTQVYMGFNPVVITEEPDVVAPAASGFLPGIRGLQIGIVKKIGDNKDFENFILVDIPLLQCEKTEIWARPVSPYASNGVGMLFLPEVDDEVVLQFINEDPCHPVIIGSLYSRKRKTPVSLDPKNNLKTIVTKNQLKITLDDDKKIITIGTPGENTLILDDDKKQILLSDANKNKVCMDKNGIMVESGKDLIFRRNGYRIQV
;
A
#
# COMPACT_ATOMS: atom_id res chain seq x y z
N GLU A 1 61.55 0.26 -15.60
CA GLU A 1 62.65 -0.45 -16.32
C GLU A 1 63.32 -1.46 -15.33
N GLY A 2 63.83 -2.58 -15.88
CA GLY A 2 64.48 -3.60 -15.03
C GLY A 2 63.64 -4.83 -14.70
N LEU A 3 62.35 -4.84 -15.08
CA LEU A 3 61.48 -6.01 -15.04
C LEU A 3 61.55 -6.76 -16.39
N SER A 4 60.97 -7.97 -16.48
CA SER A 4 60.91 -8.72 -17.72
C SER A 4 60.17 -7.95 -18.82
N LYS A 5 60.36 -8.33 -20.08
CA LYS A 5 59.65 -7.67 -21.24
C LYS A 5 58.15 -7.63 -21.11
N HIS A 6 57.56 -8.51 -20.33
CA HIS A 6 56.13 -8.57 -20.07
C HIS A 6 55.63 -7.52 -19.06
N TYR A 7 56.52 -6.98 -18.22
CA TYR A 7 56.21 -6.03 -17.15
C TYR A 7 56.85 -4.66 -17.35
N SER A 8 57.45 -4.40 -18.52
CA SER A 8 58.04 -3.10 -18.88
C SER A 8 57.07 -2.30 -19.76
N GLY A 9 56.85 -1.07 -19.41
CA GLY A 9 55.95 -0.16 -20.16
C GLY A 9 55.36 0.91 -19.27
N ASN A 10 54.37 1.64 -19.82
CA ASN A 10 53.58 2.60 -19.06
C ASN A 10 52.47 1.89 -18.35
N ALA A 11 52.28 2.18 -17.07
CA ALA A 11 51.19 1.68 -16.26
C ALA A 11 50.41 2.85 -15.64
N PHE A 12 49.10 2.67 -15.50
CA PHE A 12 48.28 3.62 -14.77
C PHE A 12 48.53 3.48 -13.28
N VAL A 13 48.93 4.58 -12.63
CA VAL A 13 49.15 4.61 -11.17
C VAL A 13 47.83 4.97 -10.51
N GLN A 14 47.25 4.05 -9.75
CA GLN A 14 45.98 4.24 -9.02
C GLN A 14 46.24 5.01 -7.72
N SER A 15 47.27 4.63 -6.96
CA SER A 15 47.62 5.32 -5.72
C SER A 15 49.11 5.17 -5.42
N VAL A 16 49.60 6.08 -4.62
CA VAL A 16 50.98 6.07 -4.09
C VAL A 16 50.93 6.25 -2.58
N GLU A 17 51.57 5.35 -1.85
CA GLU A 17 51.66 5.41 -0.40
C GLU A 17 53.13 5.63 0.01
N HIS A 18 53.39 6.63 0.83
CA HIS A 18 54.70 6.91 1.40
C HIS A 18 54.70 6.58 2.90
N THR A 19 55.58 5.72 3.31
CA THR A 19 55.76 5.36 4.71
C THR A 19 57.17 5.75 5.17
N LEU A 20 57.25 6.52 6.26
CA LEU A 20 58.51 6.83 6.94
C LEU A 20 58.50 6.14 8.30
N GLN A 21 59.32 5.11 8.43
CA GLN A 21 59.40 4.32 9.64
C GLN A 21 60.86 3.91 9.91
N GLY A 22 61.36 4.09 11.14
CA GLY A 22 62.68 3.69 11.51
C GLY A 22 63.81 4.41 10.77
N GLY A 23 63.55 5.58 10.19
CA GLY A 23 64.51 6.33 9.37
C GLY A 23 64.55 5.91 7.88
N GLU A 24 63.75 4.95 7.51
CA GLU A 24 63.63 4.52 6.12
C GLU A 24 62.38 5.14 5.46
N TRP A 25 62.52 5.66 4.24
CA TRP A 25 61.45 6.12 3.39
C TRP A 25 61.08 5.03 2.40
N LYS A 26 59.83 4.53 2.46
CA LYS A 26 59.31 3.53 1.53
C LYS A 26 58.20 4.16 0.71
N THR A 27 58.22 3.91 -0.59
CA THR A 27 57.13 4.32 -1.51
C THR A 27 56.55 3.06 -2.12
N GLN A 28 55.25 2.83 -1.85
CA GLN A 28 54.45 1.81 -2.51
C GLN A 28 53.63 2.46 -3.62
N VAL A 29 53.66 1.83 -4.78
CA VAL A 29 52.90 2.30 -5.95
C VAL A 29 51.93 1.20 -6.34
N TYR A 30 50.65 1.49 -6.31
CA TYR A 30 49.60 0.60 -6.77
C TYR A 30 49.25 0.94 -8.21
N MET A 31 49.37 -0.04 -9.12
CA MET A 31 49.19 0.12 -10.55
C MET A 31 48.03 -0.71 -11.05
N GLY A 32 47.28 -0.18 -12.04
CA GLY A 32 46.14 -0.82 -12.66
C GLY A 32 44.81 -0.33 -12.06
N PHE A 33 43.72 -0.89 -12.52
CA PHE A 33 42.40 -0.65 -11.97
C PHE A 33 42.00 -1.82 -11.08
N ASN A 34 41.29 -1.54 -10.00
CA ASN A 34 40.62 -2.60 -9.25
C ASN A 34 39.62 -3.29 -10.20
N PRO A 35 39.73 -4.60 -10.43
CA PRO A 35 38.79 -5.32 -11.29
C PRO A 35 37.39 -5.41 -10.68
N VAL A 36 37.26 -5.19 -9.37
CA VAL A 36 36.00 -5.15 -8.68
C VAL A 36 35.40 -3.74 -8.85
N VAL A 37 34.23 -3.68 -9.43
CA VAL A 37 33.49 -2.41 -9.53
C VAL A 37 33.03 -2.02 -8.12
N ILE A 38 33.09 -0.73 -7.79
CA ILE A 38 32.77 -0.24 -6.44
C ILE A 38 31.39 -0.71 -5.95
N THR A 39 30.45 -0.94 -6.84
CA THR A 39 29.10 -1.47 -6.52
C THR A 39 29.09 -2.97 -6.18
N GLU A 40 30.19 -3.69 -6.44
CA GLU A 40 30.38 -5.12 -6.11
C GLU A 40 31.12 -5.31 -4.79
N GLU A 41 31.67 -4.23 -4.23
CA GLU A 41 32.30 -4.29 -2.92
C GLU A 41 31.25 -4.50 -1.82
N PRO A 42 31.51 -5.41 -0.86
CA PRO A 42 30.62 -5.57 0.29
C PRO A 42 30.43 -4.24 1.02
N ASP A 43 29.20 -3.98 1.48
CA ASP A 43 28.82 -2.79 2.24
C ASP A 43 28.82 -1.44 1.48
N VAL A 44 29.09 -1.45 0.17
CA VAL A 44 28.92 -0.26 -0.67
C VAL A 44 27.45 -0.15 -1.10
N VAL A 45 26.73 0.78 -0.50
CA VAL A 45 25.34 1.10 -0.85
C VAL A 45 25.24 2.52 -1.37
N ALA A 46 24.23 2.77 -2.23
CA ALA A 46 23.93 4.13 -2.65
C ALA A 46 23.62 5.01 -1.43
N PRO A 47 24.12 6.24 -1.35
CA PRO A 47 23.87 7.11 -0.23
C PRO A 47 22.36 7.44 -0.16
N ALA A 48 21.82 7.45 1.07
CA ALA A 48 20.47 7.86 1.35
C ALA A 48 20.20 9.26 0.78
N ALA A 49 18.99 9.50 0.25
CA ALA A 49 18.60 10.77 -0.39
C ALA A 49 19.64 11.28 -1.42
N SER A 50 20.28 10.35 -2.13
CA SER A 50 21.38 10.64 -3.09
C SER A 50 22.53 11.45 -2.49
N GLY A 51 22.69 11.45 -1.17
CA GLY A 51 23.70 12.23 -0.45
C GLY A 51 23.42 13.73 -0.31
N PHE A 52 22.25 14.20 -0.74
CA PHE A 52 21.90 15.64 -0.68
C PHE A 52 21.22 16.04 0.64
N LEU A 53 20.49 15.12 1.27
CA LEU A 53 19.75 15.36 2.51
C LEU A 53 20.02 14.25 3.52
N PRO A 54 19.85 14.51 4.82
CA PRO A 54 19.84 13.46 5.81
C PRO A 54 18.72 12.46 5.51
N GLY A 55 19.06 11.17 5.41
CA GLY A 55 18.08 10.12 5.11
C GLY A 55 17.15 9.84 6.28
N ILE A 56 15.86 9.61 6.00
CA ILE A 56 14.87 9.13 6.97
C ILE A 56 14.77 7.61 6.86
N ARG A 57 15.35 6.91 7.83
CA ARG A 57 15.37 5.46 7.90
C ARG A 57 14.16 4.90 8.62
N GLY A 58 13.74 3.69 8.17
CA GLY A 58 12.66 2.94 8.79
C GLY A 58 11.28 3.51 8.50
N LEU A 59 10.30 2.98 9.23
CA LEU A 59 8.90 3.37 9.10
C LEU A 59 8.57 4.51 10.06
N GLN A 60 7.75 5.43 9.61
CA GLN A 60 7.24 6.54 10.41
C GLN A 60 5.73 6.45 10.54
N ILE A 61 5.21 6.91 11.67
CA ILE A 61 3.76 7.02 11.89
C ILE A 61 3.33 8.43 11.55
N GLY A 62 2.25 8.54 10.79
CA GLY A 62 1.65 9.80 10.44
C GLY A 62 0.14 9.83 10.69
N ILE A 63 -0.41 11.03 10.79
CA ILE A 63 -1.84 11.28 10.93
C ILE A 63 -2.32 12.04 9.71
N VAL A 64 -3.33 11.51 9.02
CA VAL A 64 -3.90 12.14 7.84
C VAL A 64 -4.56 13.47 8.20
N LYS A 65 -4.18 14.55 7.54
CA LYS A 65 -4.77 15.89 7.71
C LYS A 65 -5.69 16.27 6.56
N LYS A 66 -5.34 15.89 5.34
CA LYS A 66 -6.09 16.29 4.15
C LYS A 66 -5.86 15.31 3.02
N ILE A 67 -6.90 15.03 2.25
CA ILE A 67 -6.85 14.21 1.03
C ILE A 67 -6.92 15.18 -0.15
N GLY A 68 -6.02 15.06 -1.10
CA GLY A 68 -5.70 15.94 -2.20
C GLY A 68 -6.76 16.95 -2.65
N ASP A 69 -6.47 18.24 -2.51
CA ASP A 69 -7.25 19.32 -3.10
C ASP A 69 -6.33 20.44 -3.64
N ASN A 70 -5.08 20.12 -3.88
CA ASN A 70 -4.11 21.03 -4.48
C ASN A 70 -3.79 20.55 -5.89
N LYS A 71 -3.84 21.42 -6.89
CA LYS A 71 -3.51 21.08 -8.29
C LYS A 71 -2.11 20.49 -8.47
N ASP A 72 -1.19 20.86 -7.60
CA ASP A 72 0.18 20.34 -7.62
C ASP A 72 0.32 18.97 -6.92
N PHE A 73 -0.71 18.56 -6.13
CA PHE A 73 -0.71 17.34 -5.32
C PHE A 73 -2.04 16.56 -5.41
N GLU A 74 -2.61 16.46 -6.63
CA GLU A 74 -3.91 15.81 -6.86
C GLU A 74 -4.01 14.37 -6.32
N ASN A 75 -2.91 13.62 -6.37
CA ASN A 75 -2.85 12.22 -5.94
C ASN A 75 -2.07 12.04 -4.63
N PHE A 76 -1.98 13.09 -3.82
CA PHE A 76 -1.27 13.08 -2.56
C PHE A 76 -2.21 13.26 -1.37
N ILE A 77 -1.72 12.86 -0.22
CA ILE A 77 -2.40 13.02 1.07
C ILE A 77 -1.46 13.81 1.97
N LEU A 78 -1.97 14.85 2.60
CA LEU A 78 -1.24 15.62 3.60
C LEU A 78 -1.25 14.86 4.92
N VAL A 79 -0.06 14.57 5.43
CA VAL A 79 0.15 13.78 6.64
C VAL A 79 1.00 14.57 7.61
N ASP A 80 0.58 14.61 8.85
CA ASP A 80 1.35 15.13 9.98
C ASP A 80 2.18 14.00 10.59
N ILE A 81 3.46 14.25 10.87
CA ILE A 81 4.39 13.30 11.50
C ILE A 81 4.70 13.77 12.93
N PRO A 82 3.96 13.30 13.95
CA PRO A 82 4.07 13.83 15.32
C PRO A 82 5.46 13.69 15.95
N LEU A 83 6.26 12.72 15.46
CA LEU A 83 7.61 12.47 15.98
C LEU A 83 8.60 13.60 15.67
N LEU A 84 8.36 14.37 14.63
CA LEU A 84 9.32 15.40 14.18
C LEU A 84 9.41 16.60 15.10
N GLN A 85 8.50 16.85 16.01
CA GLN A 85 8.51 17.91 17.04
C GLN A 85 9.03 19.29 16.55
N CYS A 86 8.79 19.65 15.30
CA CYS A 86 9.18 20.92 14.71
C CYS A 86 7.94 21.75 14.32
N GLU A 87 8.14 23.03 13.92
CA GLU A 87 7.02 23.92 13.59
C GLU A 87 6.18 23.46 12.39
N LYS A 88 6.78 22.71 11.48
CA LYS A 88 6.11 22.14 10.30
C LYS A 88 6.40 20.64 10.23
N THR A 89 5.40 19.85 10.57
CA THR A 89 5.45 18.39 10.59
C THR A 89 4.63 17.76 9.47
N GLU A 90 3.94 18.60 8.69
CA GLU A 90 3.05 18.15 7.61
C GLU A 90 3.81 17.98 6.29
N ILE A 91 3.57 16.85 5.63
CA ILE A 91 4.19 16.50 4.34
C ILE A 91 3.17 15.85 3.41
N TRP A 92 3.29 16.15 2.12
CA TRP A 92 2.49 15.50 1.09
C TRP A 92 3.08 14.14 0.71
N ALA A 93 2.34 13.06 0.93
CA ALA A 93 2.74 11.69 0.65
C ALA A 93 1.83 11.02 -0.37
N ARG A 94 2.39 10.15 -1.22
CA ARG A 94 1.62 9.36 -2.18
C ARG A 94 1.09 8.09 -1.53
N PRO A 95 -0.22 7.77 -1.62
CA PRO A 95 -0.74 6.49 -1.17
C PRO A 95 -0.32 5.37 -2.14
N VAL A 96 0.15 4.26 -1.57
CA VAL A 96 0.38 3.02 -2.30
C VAL A 96 -0.95 2.28 -2.50
N SER A 97 -1.14 1.68 -3.66
CA SER A 97 -2.29 0.82 -3.96
C SER A 97 -1.79 -0.54 -4.49
N PRO A 98 -2.47 -1.65 -4.18
CA PRO A 98 -2.15 -2.97 -4.75
C PRO A 98 -2.24 -3.02 -6.28
N TYR A 99 -3.08 -2.16 -6.87
CA TYR A 99 -3.24 -2.04 -8.31
C TYR A 99 -3.56 -0.58 -8.67
N ALA A 100 -2.69 0.03 -9.47
CA ALA A 100 -2.83 1.41 -9.94
C ALA A 100 -2.34 1.52 -11.38
N SER A 101 -3.18 2.08 -12.27
CA SER A 101 -2.87 2.37 -13.66
C SER A 101 -3.66 3.59 -14.13
N ASN A 102 -3.51 3.99 -15.40
CA ASN A 102 -4.20 5.16 -15.95
C ASN A 102 -5.73 4.91 -16.03
N GLY A 103 -6.48 5.54 -15.14
CA GLY A 103 -7.94 5.46 -15.06
C GLY A 103 -8.48 4.12 -14.54
N VAL A 104 -7.62 3.19 -14.08
CA VAL A 104 -8.01 1.88 -13.53
C VAL A 104 -7.20 1.55 -12.29
N GLY A 105 -7.79 0.78 -11.36
CA GLY A 105 -7.09 0.38 -10.14
C GLY A 105 -8.02 0.15 -8.94
N MET A 106 -7.41 -0.05 -7.77
CA MET A 106 -8.09 -0.08 -6.48
C MET A 106 -7.84 1.23 -5.76
N LEU A 107 -8.89 1.96 -5.42
CA LEU A 107 -8.79 3.24 -4.71
C LEU A 107 -9.47 3.14 -3.35
N PHE A 108 -8.67 2.85 -2.31
CA PHE A 108 -9.07 2.86 -0.91
C PHE A 108 -8.11 3.79 -0.16
N LEU A 109 -8.50 5.05 -0.04
CA LEU A 109 -7.72 6.04 0.66
C LEU A 109 -8.05 6.04 2.15
N PRO A 110 -7.09 6.34 3.05
CA PRO A 110 -7.36 6.56 4.45
C PRO A 110 -8.24 7.82 4.62
N GLU A 111 -9.03 7.84 5.68
CA GLU A 111 -9.84 9.00 6.05
C GLU A 111 -8.99 10.04 6.81
N VAL A 112 -9.49 11.27 6.88
CA VAL A 112 -8.88 12.31 7.72
C VAL A 112 -8.85 11.83 9.17
N ASP A 113 -7.76 12.14 9.87
CA ASP A 113 -7.40 11.68 11.21
C ASP A 113 -7.00 10.20 11.30
N ASP A 114 -6.95 9.44 10.23
CA ASP A 114 -6.43 8.07 10.28
C ASP A 114 -4.92 8.04 10.55
N GLU A 115 -4.53 6.99 11.25
CA GLU A 115 -3.13 6.66 11.51
C GLU A 115 -2.57 5.84 10.36
N VAL A 116 -1.50 6.34 9.75
CA VAL A 116 -0.88 5.75 8.56
C VAL A 116 0.60 5.47 8.80
N VAL A 117 1.12 4.51 8.05
CA VAL A 117 2.55 4.19 8.03
C VAL A 117 3.18 4.80 6.80
N LEU A 118 4.23 5.56 7.02
CA LEU A 118 5.04 6.21 6.00
C LEU A 118 6.36 5.49 5.80
N GLN A 119 6.80 5.45 4.56
CA GLN A 119 8.15 5.10 4.15
C GLN A 119 8.66 6.15 3.16
N PHE A 120 9.97 6.32 3.07
CA PHE A 120 10.60 7.30 2.20
C PHE A 120 11.37 6.56 1.10
N ILE A 121 11.09 6.88 -0.17
CA ILE A 121 11.77 6.27 -1.31
C ILE A 121 13.24 6.68 -1.27
N ASN A 122 14.15 5.70 -1.29
CA ASN A 122 15.59 5.92 -1.13
C ASN A 122 15.95 6.73 0.14
N GLU A 123 15.16 6.58 1.21
CA GLU A 123 15.30 7.35 2.46
C GLU A 123 15.20 8.88 2.28
N ASP A 124 14.74 9.36 1.10
CA ASP A 124 14.67 10.77 0.77
C ASP A 124 13.46 11.44 1.42
N PRO A 125 13.68 12.43 2.32
CA PRO A 125 12.59 13.17 2.98
C PRO A 125 11.57 13.79 2.02
N CYS A 126 11.97 14.08 0.78
CA CYS A 126 11.11 14.69 -0.22
C CYS A 126 10.16 13.70 -0.93
N HIS A 127 10.35 12.41 -0.72
CA HIS A 127 9.61 11.35 -1.44
C HIS A 127 8.90 10.37 -0.49
N PRO A 128 7.99 10.85 0.40
CA PRO A 128 7.21 9.98 1.27
C PRO A 128 6.14 9.22 0.51
N VAL A 129 5.90 7.98 0.95
CA VAL A 129 4.79 7.14 0.51
C VAL A 129 4.03 6.58 1.70
N ILE A 130 2.70 6.50 1.61
CA ILE A 130 1.84 5.85 2.59
C ILE A 130 1.71 4.39 2.16
N ILE A 131 2.22 3.47 2.98
CA ILE A 131 2.20 2.04 2.70
C ILE A 131 0.98 1.32 3.30
N GLY A 132 0.24 1.96 4.19
CA GLY A 132 -0.99 1.42 4.77
C GLY A 132 -1.50 2.24 5.94
N SER A 133 -2.66 1.83 6.47
CA SER A 133 -3.29 2.40 7.66
C SER A 133 -3.22 1.43 8.83
N LEU A 134 -3.25 1.94 10.04
CA LEU A 134 -3.19 1.16 11.27
C LEU A 134 -4.48 1.28 12.07
N TYR A 135 -4.95 0.13 12.57
CA TYR A 135 -5.94 0.12 13.61
C TYR A 135 -5.29 0.35 14.98
N SER A 136 -6.01 0.99 15.87
CA SER A 136 -5.53 1.32 17.21
C SER A 136 -6.65 1.21 18.24
N ARG A 137 -6.34 1.48 19.52
CA ARG A 137 -7.38 1.55 20.56
C ARG A 137 -8.47 2.58 20.27
N LYS A 138 -8.09 3.66 19.59
CA LYS A 138 -9.00 4.75 19.17
C LYS A 138 -9.70 4.43 17.84
N ARG A 139 -9.01 3.75 16.94
CA ARG A 139 -9.48 3.36 15.59
C ARG A 139 -9.64 1.86 15.52
N LYS A 140 -10.85 1.39 15.84
CA LYS A 140 -11.15 -0.04 15.96
C LYS A 140 -11.32 -0.69 14.59
N THR A 141 -11.05 -1.98 14.54
CA THR A 141 -11.39 -2.83 13.38
C THR A 141 -12.91 -2.85 13.15
N PRO A 142 -13.36 -3.01 11.90
CA PRO A 142 -14.79 -3.06 11.55
C PRO A 142 -15.53 -4.26 12.18
N VAL A 143 -14.79 -5.32 12.51
CA VAL A 143 -15.28 -6.50 13.25
C VAL A 143 -14.28 -6.82 14.35
N SER A 144 -14.75 -7.40 15.46
CA SER A 144 -13.86 -7.85 16.54
C SER A 144 -12.93 -8.94 16.04
N LEU A 145 -11.66 -8.86 16.44
CA LEU A 145 -10.68 -9.88 16.10
C LEU A 145 -11.04 -11.20 16.82
N ASP A 146 -11.11 -12.26 16.04
CA ASP A 146 -11.32 -13.63 16.51
C ASP A 146 -10.09 -14.47 16.14
N PRO A 147 -9.54 -15.29 17.08
CA PRO A 147 -8.41 -16.18 16.78
C PRO A 147 -8.66 -17.15 15.61
N LYS A 148 -9.90 -17.53 15.34
CA LYS A 148 -10.26 -18.37 14.20
C LYS A 148 -10.18 -17.63 12.85
N ASN A 149 -10.26 -16.29 12.89
CA ASN A 149 -10.19 -15.43 11.71
C ASN A 149 -11.17 -15.84 10.58
N ASN A 150 -12.37 -16.23 10.93
CA ASN A 150 -13.37 -16.69 9.96
C ASN A 150 -14.02 -15.54 9.18
N LEU A 151 -14.03 -14.31 9.70
CA LEU A 151 -14.65 -13.16 9.06
C LEU A 151 -13.63 -12.30 8.34
N LYS A 152 -13.83 -12.05 7.04
CA LYS A 152 -13.14 -11.03 6.25
C LYS A 152 -14.18 -10.02 5.77
N THR A 153 -13.85 -8.72 5.87
CA THR A 153 -14.84 -7.70 5.54
C THR A 153 -14.21 -6.46 4.95
N ILE A 154 -14.93 -5.85 4.02
CA ILE A 154 -14.70 -4.49 3.55
C ILE A 154 -15.89 -3.67 4.03
N VAL A 155 -15.62 -2.61 4.78
CA VAL A 155 -16.65 -1.70 5.29
C VAL A 155 -16.24 -0.28 4.96
N THR A 156 -17.10 0.45 4.28
CA THR A 156 -16.89 1.86 3.96
C THR A 156 -17.38 2.76 5.10
N LYS A 157 -17.02 4.03 5.05
CA LYS A 157 -17.43 5.07 6.00
C LYS A 157 -18.95 5.09 6.23
N ASN A 158 -19.73 4.93 5.17
CA ASN A 158 -21.18 4.93 5.20
C ASN A 158 -21.80 3.53 5.36
N GLN A 159 -21.02 2.56 5.90
CA GLN A 159 -21.50 1.22 6.21
C GLN A 159 -21.95 0.38 5.02
N LEU A 160 -21.44 0.66 3.81
CA LEU A 160 -21.52 -0.31 2.72
C LEU A 160 -20.58 -1.47 3.07
N LYS A 161 -21.08 -2.71 2.98
CA LYS A 161 -20.35 -3.89 3.48
C LYS A 161 -20.23 -4.98 2.43
N ILE A 162 -19.07 -5.62 2.40
CA ILE A 162 -18.87 -6.94 1.81
C ILE A 162 -18.26 -7.81 2.90
N THR A 163 -18.93 -8.90 3.25
CA THR A 163 -18.49 -9.82 4.30
C THR A 163 -18.37 -11.23 3.75
N LEU A 164 -17.26 -11.89 4.05
CA LEU A 164 -17.02 -13.30 3.76
C LEU A 164 -16.91 -14.03 5.10
N ASP A 165 -17.79 -15.01 5.32
CA ASP A 165 -17.80 -15.86 6.50
C ASP A 165 -17.37 -17.27 6.11
N ASP A 166 -16.12 -17.61 6.42
CA ASP A 166 -15.52 -18.90 6.05
C ASP A 166 -16.12 -20.06 6.85
N ASP A 167 -16.59 -19.80 8.08
CA ASP A 167 -17.20 -20.82 8.92
C ASP A 167 -18.57 -21.27 8.38
N LYS A 168 -19.37 -20.28 7.98
CA LYS A 168 -20.71 -20.51 7.44
C LYS A 168 -20.73 -20.61 5.92
N LYS A 169 -19.62 -20.37 5.26
CA LYS A 169 -19.49 -20.29 3.78
C LYS A 169 -20.52 -19.36 3.15
N ILE A 170 -20.62 -18.16 3.72
CA ILE A 170 -21.58 -17.14 3.31
C ILE A 170 -20.83 -15.90 2.80
N ILE A 171 -21.25 -15.39 1.65
CA ILE A 171 -20.89 -14.06 1.17
C ILE A 171 -22.10 -13.15 1.31
N THR A 172 -21.92 -12.01 1.97
CA THR A 172 -22.97 -11.00 2.13
C THR A 172 -22.49 -9.67 1.58
N ILE A 173 -23.29 -9.07 0.69
CA ILE A 173 -23.13 -7.67 0.25
C ILE A 173 -24.34 -6.91 0.77
N GLY A 174 -24.10 -5.82 1.50
CA GLY A 174 -25.18 -5.09 2.14
C GLY A 174 -24.98 -3.58 2.14
N THR A 175 -26.10 -2.88 2.17
CA THR A 175 -26.16 -1.43 2.36
C THR A 175 -26.82 -1.10 3.70
N PRO A 176 -26.58 0.10 4.29
CA PRO A 176 -27.24 0.50 5.53
C PRO A 176 -28.77 0.62 5.41
N GLY A 177 -29.30 0.73 4.18
CA GLY A 177 -30.72 0.73 3.88
C GLY A 177 -31.31 -0.66 3.69
N GLU A 178 -30.70 -1.71 4.28
CA GLU A 178 -31.19 -3.10 4.30
C GLU A 178 -31.32 -3.78 2.92
N ASN A 179 -30.70 -3.22 1.86
CA ASN A 179 -30.55 -3.96 0.60
C ASN A 179 -29.44 -4.99 0.77
N THR A 180 -29.73 -6.26 0.49
CA THR A 180 -28.77 -7.35 0.70
C THR A 180 -28.73 -8.32 -0.47
N LEU A 181 -27.53 -8.82 -0.75
CA LEU A 181 -27.28 -10.00 -1.58
C LEU A 181 -26.52 -11.01 -0.71
N ILE A 182 -27.06 -12.23 -0.59
CA ILE A 182 -26.49 -13.32 0.18
C ILE A 182 -26.27 -14.52 -0.72
N LEU A 183 -25.05 -15.06 -0.72
CA LEU A 183 -24.68 -16.35 -1.28
C LEU A 183 -24.41 -17.28 -0.11
N ASP A 184 -25.25 -18.32 0.08
CA ASP A 184 -25.18 -19.24 1.21
C ASP A 184 -24.94 -20.67 0.66
N ASP A 185 -23.71 -21.15 0.84
CA ASP A 185 -23.31 -22.47 0.28
C ASP A 185 -23.91 -23.62 1.07
N ASP A 186 -24.06 -23.50 2.38
CA ASP A 186 -24.64 -24.57 3.19
C ASP A 186 -26.14 -24.76 2.91
N LYS A 187 -26.89 -23.67 2.71
CA LYS A 187 -28.29 -23.73 2.28
C LYS A 187 -28.46 -23.89 0.78
N LYS A 188 -27.37 -23.77 0.00
CA LYS A 188 -27.39 -23.74 -1.47
C LYS A 188 -28.38 -22.71 -1.99
N GLN A 189 -28.27 -21.48 -1.45
CA GLN A 189 -29.24 -20.41 -1.64
C GLN A 189 -28.56 -19.14 -2.16
N ILE A 190 -29.21 -18.47 -3.09
CA ILE A 190 -28.93 -17.10 -3.47
C ILE A 190 -30.15 -16.27 -3.10
N LEU A 191 -29.94 -15.23 -2.29
CA LEU A 191 -30.99 -14.35 -1.79
C LEU A 191 -30.68 -12.91 -2.12
N LEU A 192 -31.57 -12.23 -2.79
CA LEU A 192 -31.58 -10.78 -2.98
C LEU A 192 -32.81 -10.22 -2.25
N SER A 193 -32.62 -9.23 -1.39
CA SER A 193 -33.73 -8.60 -0.64
C SER A 193 -33.50 -7.12 -0.42
N ASP A 194 -34.59 -6.38 -0.23
CA ASP A 194 -34.61 -4.95 0.08
C ASP A 194 -35.43 -4.63 1.34
N ALA A 195 -35.33 -3.38 1.80
CA ALA A 195 -36.09 -2.87 2.94
C ALA A 195 -37.62 -2.86 2.71
N ASN A 196 -38.09 -2.96 1.48
CA ASN A 196 -39.54 -2.90 1.13
C ASN A 196 -40.19 -4.28 1.11
N LYS A 197 -39.49 -5.33 1.60
CA LYS A 197 -39.92 -6.73 1.61
C LYS A 197 -39.96 -7.37 0.21
N ASN A 198 -39.32 -6.77 -0.79
CA ASN A 198 -39.11 -7.44 -2.06
C ASN A 198 -37.96 -8.46 -1.94
N LYS A 199 -38.12 -9.62 -2.55
CA LYS A 199 -37.20 -10.70 -2.41
C LYS A 199 -37.13 -11.58 -3.66
N VAL A 200 -35.93 -11.97 -4.05
CA VAL A 200 -35.69 -13.02 -5.02
C VAL A 200 -34.83 -14.08 -4.34
N CYS A 201 -35.34 -15.30 -4.29
CA CYS A 201 -34.67 -16.43 -3.68
C CYS A 201 -34.53 -17.55 -4.69
N MET A 202 -33.32 -18.06 -4.85
CA MET A 202 -33.02 -19.26 -5.64
C MET A 202 -32.49 -20.33 -4.70
N ASP A 203 -33.15 -21.46 -4.63
CA ASP A 203 -32.74 -22.59 -3.79
C ASP A 203 -33.09 -23.94 -4.46
N LYS A 204 -32.97 -25.04 -3.70
CA LYS A 204 -33.30 -26.39 -4.19
C LYS A 204 -34.75 -26.57 -4.64
N ASN A 205 -35.67 -25.69 -4.25
CA ASN A 205 -37.07 -25.73 -4.61
C ASN A 205 -37.39 -24.91 -5.86
N GLY A 206 -36.43 -24.15 -6.37
CA GLY A 206 -36.59 -23.30 -7.56
C GLY A 206 -36.33 -21.83 -7.29
N ILE A 207 -37.00 -20.97 -8.05
CA ILE A 207 -36.89 -19.52 -7.99
C ILE A 207 -38.21 -18.94 -7.44
N MET A 208 -38.12 -18.22 -6.34
CA MET A 208 -39.22 -17.52 -5.73
C MET A 208 -39.02 -16.01 -5.89
N VAL A 209 -40.03 -15.31 -6.36
CA VAL A 209 -40.05 -13.86 -6.39
C VAL A 209 -41.22 -13.39 -5.52
N GLU A 210 -40.90 -12.61 -4.50
CA GLU A 210 -41.85 -12.09 -3.53
C GLU A 210 -41.81 -10.55 -3.56
N SER A 211 -42.95 -9.91 -3.60
CA SER A 211 -43.04 -8.44 -3.59
C SER A 211 -43.91 -7.98 -2.39
N GLY A 212 -43.44 -6.94 -1.70
CA GLY A 212 -44.20 -6.28 -0.65
C GLY A 212 -45.40 -5.50 -1.17
N LYS A 213 -45.50 -5.33 -2.48
CA LYS A 213 -46.63 -4.68 -3.21
C LYS A 213 -46.88 -5.45 -4.52
N ASP A 214 -47.32 -4.75 -5.55
CA ASP A 214 -47.58 -5.33 -6.87
C ASP A 214 -46.31 -5.82 -7.55
N LEU A 215 -46.36 -7.00 -8.14
CA LEU A 215 -45.30 -7.51 -9.03
C LEU A 215 -45.72 -7.19 -10.49
N ILE A 216 -44.89 -6.42 -11.18
CA ILE A 216 -45.18 -5.91 -12.51
C ILE A 216 -44.19 -6.44 -13.52
N PHE A 217 -44.64 -7.21 -14.49
CA PHE A 217 -43.87 -7.62 -15.66
C PHE A 217 -44.14 -6.68 -16.84
N ARG A 218 -43.11 -6.11 -17.47
CA ARG A 218 -43.23 -5.22 -18.64
C ARG A 218 -42.48 -5.80 -19.83
N ARG A 219 -43.13 -5.85 -20.98
CA ARG A 219 -42.48 -6.18 -22.25
C ARG A 219 -43.08 -5.27 -23.35
N ASN A 220 -42.25 -4.46 -24.01
CA ASN A 220 -42.60 -3.65 -25.17
C ASN A 220 -44.01 -2.97 -25.07
N GLY A 221 -44.30 -2.28 -23.98
CA GLY A 221 -45.57 -1.61 -23.75
C GLY A 221 -46.65 -2.48 -23.10
N TYR A 222 -46.50 -3.78 -23.02
CA TYR A 222 -47.41 -4.65 -22.28
C TYR A 222 -47.02 -4.70 -20.79
N ARG A 223 -48.01 -4.63 -19.92
CA ARG A 223 -47.87 -4.74 -18.46
C ARG A 223 -48.75 -5.87 -17.96
N ILE A 224 -48.15 -6.80 -17.22
CA ILE A 224 -48.85 -7.82 -16.43
C ILE A 224 -48.58 -7.49 -14.96
N GLN A 225 -49.61 -7.33 -14.19
CA GLN A 225 -49.56 -7.10 -12.74
C GLN A 225 -50.17 -8.34 -12.07
N VAL A 226 -49.44 -8.90 -11.10
CA VAL A 226 -49.81 -10.05 -10.31
C VAL A 226 -49.92 -9.66 -8.86
#